data_d5c0dc56a76cb4ac792fea27a380e409
#
_entry.id   d5c0dc56a76cb4ac792fea27a380e409
#
_cell.length_a   1.000
_cell.length_b   1.000
_cell.length_c   1.000
_cell.angle_alpha   90.00
_cell.angle_beta   90.00
_cell.angle_gamma   90.00
#
_symmetry.space_group_name_H-M   'P 1'
#
loop_
_entity.id
_entity.type
_entity.pdbx_description
1 polymer ?
#
loop_
_entity_poly.entity_id
_entity_poly.type
_entity_poly.pdbx_seq_one_letter_code
_entity_poly.pdbx_strand_id
1 'polypeptide(L)'
;VMIREYDKQKTMEIALIENVQRADLNPIEEAQAYQRLIQEFHLTQEEIAARVSKNRATVTNSMRLLRLDDRVQQLLIDEKISSGHARALLGLEDGERQFQTAQKIVEERLSVRDVEKLVKLLNRPEKPKKEVETGPDINLIYRQIEDKLKSIMGTKVLINRKDKNKGRIEIEYYSQEE
;
A
#
# COMPACT_ATOMS: atom_id res chain seq x y z
N VAL A 1 -17.24 9.98 47.85
CA VAL A 1 -16.47 10.76 46.87
C VAL A 1 -15.03 10.74 47.35
N MET A 2 -14.12 10.08 46.63
CA MET A 2 -12.67 10.18 46.92
C MET A 2 -12.13 11.42 46.21
N ILE A 3 -11.76 12.45 46.96
CA ILE A 3 -11.07 13.62 46.44
C ILE A 3 -9.58 13.27 46.44
N ARG A 4 -8.94 13.25 45.26
CA ARG A 4 -7.51 13.13 45.10
C ARG A 4 -6.96 14.44 44.56
N GLU A 5 -6.02 15.04 45.25
CA GLU A 5 -5.24 16.16 44.71
C GLU A 5 -4.22 15.61 43.70
N TYR A 6 -4.35 16.00 42.45
CA TYR A 6 -3.38 15.73 41.43
C TYR A 6 -2.64 17.01 41.03
N ASP A 7 -1.37 16.89 40.74
CA ASP A 7 -0.61 17.94 40.07
C ASP A 7 -1.29 18.26 38.70
N LYS A 8 -1.16 19.49 38.27
CA LYS A 8 -1.82 20.05 37.07
C LYS A 8 -1.50 19.16 35.83
N GLN A 9 -0.24 18.67 35.75
CA GLN A 9 0.21 17.78 34.67
C GLN A 9 -0.53 16.42 34.70
N LYS A 10 -0.70 15.86 35.92
CA LYS A 10 -1.40 14.59 36.10
C LYS A 10 -2.89 14.69 35.77
N THR A 11 -3.50 15.82 36.06
CA THR A 11 -4.90 16.10 35.71
C THR A 11 -5.09 16.16 34.21
N MET A 12 -4.16 16.82 33.47
CA MET A 12 -4.20 16.89 32.00
C MET A 12 -3.97 15.54 31.35
N GLU A 13 -3.05 14.72 31.91
CA GLU A 13 -2.81 13.33 31.45
C GLU A 13 -4.09 12.49 31.56
N ILE A 14 -4.76 12.52 32.71
CA ILE A 14 -5.99 11.77 32.95
C ILE A 14 -7.11 12.24 32.00
N ALA A 15 -7.26 13.53 31.82
CA ALA A 15 -8.26 14.10 30.92
C ALA A 15 -8.00 13.69 29.45
N LEU A 16 -6.74 13.64 29.02
CA LEU A 16 -6.39 13.20 27.66
C LEU A 16 -6.66 11.69 27.49
N ILE A 17 -6.35 10.86 28.49
CA ILE A 17 -6.65 9.43 28.46
C ILE A 17 -8.15 9.18 28.41
N GLU A 18 -8.92 9.91 29.22
CA GLU A 18 -10.40 9.84 29.20
C GLU A 18 -10.95 10.21 27.83
N ASN A 19 -10.43 11.29 27.22
CA ASN A 19 -10.83 11.70 25.87
C ASN A 19 -10.52 10.62 24.82
N VAL A 20 -9.38 9.94 24.92
CA VAL A 20 -9.01 8.83 24.02
C VAL A 20 -9.94 7.61 24.18
N GLN A 21 -10.54 7.42 25.35
CA GLN A 21 -11.48 6.31 25.59
C GLN A 21 -12.90 6.60 25.06
N ARG A 22 -13.15 7.79 24.52
CA ARG A 22 -14.43 8.10 23.87
C ARG A 22 -14.58 7.28 22.59
N ALA A 23 -15.82 6.86 22.34
CA ALA A 23 -16.15 6.00 21.20
C ALA A 23 -16.24 6.75 19.85
N ASP A 24 -16.17 8.07 19.86
CA ASP A 24 -16.42 8.96 18.73
C ASP A 24 -15.17 9.54 18.06
N LEU A 25 -13.97 9.14 18.50
CA LEU A 25 -12.71 9.57 17.87
C LEU A 25 -12.50 8.86 16.52
N ASN A 26 -12.11 9.65 15.52
CA ASN A 26 -11.64 9.08 14.27
C ASN A 26 -10.22 8.48 14.43
N PRO A 27 -9.78 7.58 13.52
CA PRO A 27 -8.48 6.91 13.65
C PRO A 27 -7.26 7.84 13.69
N ILE A 28 -7.35 9.02 13.09
CA ILE A 28 -6.26 10.01 13.07
C ILE A 28 -6.22 10.79 14.37
N GLU A 29 -7.38 11.21 14.89
CA GLU A 29 -7.48 11.84 16.22
C GLU A 29 -6.97 10.92 17.33
N GLU A 30 -7.34 9.65 17.29
CA GLU A 30 -6.83 8.63 18.21
C GLU A 30 -5.30 8.54 18.15
N ALA A 31 -4.74 8.50 16.95
CA ALA A 31 -3.31 8.43 16.73
C ALA A 31 -2.57 9.68 17.23
N GLN A 32 -3.14 10.87 16.98
CA GLN A 32 -2.62 12.15 17.48
C GLN A 32 -2.64 12.22 19.01
N ALA A 33 -3.71 11.74 19.64
CA ALA A 33 -3.80 11.71 21.10
C ALA A 33 -2.74 10.78 21.71
N TYR A 34 -2.47 9.61 21.11
CA TYR A 34 -1.36 8.76 21.54
C TYR A 34 0.00 9.43 21.36
N GLN A 35 0.20 10.14 20.26
CA GLN A 35 1.43 10.88 20.03
C GLN A 35 1.65 11.95 21.09
N ARG A 36 0.60 12.70 21.47
CA ARG A 36 0.65 13.69 22.52
C ARG A 36 0.96 13.08 23.89
N LEU A 37 0.38 11.91 24.22
CA LEU A 37 0.69 11.20 25.47
C LEU A 37 2.18 10.83 25.57
N ILE A 38 2.83 10.49 24.45
CA ILE A 38 4.27 10.24 24.42
C ILE A 38 5.06 11.53 24.57
N GLN A 39 4.71 12.56 23.81
CA GLN A 39 5.51 13.79 23.72
C GLN A 39 5.39 14.67 24.96
N GLU A 40 4.18 14.83 25.50
CA GLU A 40 3.90 15.75 26.59
C GLU A 40 4.06 15.07 27.98
N PHE A 41 3.75 13.77 28.08
CA PHE A 41 3.74 13.04 29.35
C PHE A 41 4.79 11.94 29.43
N HIS A 42 5.63 11.77 28.38
CA HIS A 42 6.72 10.80 28.30
C HIS A 42 6.30 9.34 28.55
N LEU A 43 5.03 9.02 28.23
CA LEU A 43 4.52 7.66 28.38
C LEU A 43 5.04 6.75 27.27
N THR A 44 5.35 5.53 27.64
CA THR A 44 5.67 4.49 26.66
C THR A 44 4.39 3.98 25.98
N GLN A 45 4.53 3.41 24.78
CA GLN A 45 3.38 2.80 24.07
C GLN A 45 2.71 1.68 24.89
N GLU A 46 3.46 1.01 25.75
CA GLU A 46 2.99 -0.06 26.62
C GLU A 46 2.14 0.49 27.77
N GLU A 47 2.58 1.58 28.40
CA GLU A 47 1.80 2.29 29.42
C GLU A 47 0.51 2.89 28.86
N ILE A 48 0.56 3.47 27.65
CA ILE A 48 -0.64 3.98 26.96
C ILE A 48 -1.61 2.83 26.74
N ALA A 49 -1.13 1.72 26.14
CA ALA A 49 -1.96 0.54 25.86
C ALA A 49 -2.67 0.01 27.10
N ALA A 50 -1.94 -0.10 28.22
CA ALA A 50 -2.50 -0.54 29.50
C ALA A 50 -3.60 0.42 29.99
N ARG A 51 -3.41 1.76 29.86
CA ARG A 51 -4.35 2.77 30.35
C ARG A 51 -5.61 2.87 29.49
N VAL A 52 -5.49 2.66 28.18
CA VAL A 52 -6.63 2.69 27.25
C VAL A 52 -7.26 1.32 27.01
N SER A 53 -6.85 0.28 27.75
CA SER A 53 -7.34 -1.10 27.64
C SER A 53 -7.22 -1.68 26.23
N LYS A 54 -6.14 -1.32 25.51
CA LYS A 54 -5.78 -1.84 24.18
C LYS A 54 -4.45 -2.59 24.25
N ASN A 55 -4.12 -3.38 23.24
CA ASN A 55 -2.78 -3.96 23.16
C ASN A 55 -1.78 -2.97 22.55
N ARG A 56 -0.49 -3.13 22.87
CA ARG A 56 0.59 -2.29 22.35
C ARG A 56 0.63 -2.22 20.82
N ALA A 57 0.35 -3.36 20.15
CA ALA A 57 0.35 -3.42 18.70
C ALA A 57 -0.74 -2.52 18.08
N THR A 58 -1.91 -2.41 18.72
CA THR A 58 -2.98 -1.50 18.30
C THR A 58 -2.52 -0.05 18.40
N VAL A 59 -1.94 0.38 19.53
CA VAL A 59 -1.41 1.74 19.72
C VAL A 59 -0.33 2.05 18.68
N THR A 60 0.62 1.12 18.48
CA THR A 60 1.67 1.27 17.46
C THR A 60 1.09 1.41 16.05
N ASN A 61 0.10 0.61 15.70
CA ASN A 61 -0.54 0.66 14.38
C ASN A 61 -1.34 1.95 14.16
N SER A 62 -2.06 2.44 15.18
CA SER A 62 -2.75 3.73 15.10
C SER A 62 -1.74 4.87 14.88
N MET A 63 -0.67 4.93 15.65
CA MET A 63 0.36 5.97 15.48
C MET A 63 1.04 5.96 14.11
N ARG A 64 1.21 4.79 13.50
CA ARG A 64 1.78 4.70 12.14
C ARG A 64 0.92 5.40 11.09
N LEU A 65 -0.39 5.56 11.31
CA LEU A 65 -1.28 6.25 10.37
C LEU A 65 -0.89 7.72 10.16
N LEU A 66 -0.25 8.35 11.15
CA LEU A 66 0.27 9.72 11.04
C LEU A 66 1.43 9.88 10.04
N ARG A 67 1.97 8.79 9.52
CA ARG A 67 3.01 8.80 8.47
C ARG A 67 2.44 8.81 7.05
N LEU A 68 1.14 8.67 6.92
CA LEU A 68 0.48 8.75 5.62
C LEU A 68 0.47 10.18 5.12
N ASP A 69 0.41 10.34 3.81
CA ASP A 69 0.13 11.64 3.18
C ASP A 69 -1.17 12.24 3.73
N ASP A 70 -1.20 13.55 3.95
CA ASP A 70 -2.35 14.23 4.58
C ASP A 70 -3.66 14.01 3.82
N ARG A 71 -3.61 13.92 2.49
CA ARG A 71 -4.77 13.62 1.64
C ARG A 71 -5.31 12.20 1.88
N VAL A 72 -4.44 11.24 2.17
CA VAL A 72 -4.81 9.87 2.52
C VAL A 72 -5.39 9.81 3.92
N GLN A 73 -4.83 10.58 4.87
CA GLN A 73 -5.40 10.73 6.21
C GLN A 73 -6.83 11.31 6.13
N GLN A 74 -7.05 12.29 5.26
CA GLN A 74 -8.39 12.86 5.07
C GLN A 74 -9.39 11.82 4.51
N LEU A 75 -8.98 10.99 3.54
CA LEU A 75 -9.83 9.89 3.05
C LEU A 75 -10.18 8.86 4.13
N LEU A 76 -9.29 8.66 5.11
CA LEU A 76 -9.56 7.80 6.26
C LEU A 76 -10.53 8.47 7.24
N ILE A 77 -10.41 9.77 7.51
CA ILE A 77 -11.32 10.57 8.33
C ILE A 77 -12.72 10.56 7.71
N ASP A 78 -12.81 10.73 6.40
CA ASP A 78 -14.05 10.72 5.62
C ASP A 78 -14.65 9.31 5.45
N GLU A 79 -14.06 8.29 6.07
CA GLU A 79 -14.46 6.87 5.97
C GLU A 79 -14.51 6.32 4.53
N LYS A 80 -13.83 6.99 3.57
CA LYS A 80 -13.71 6.53 2.18
C LYS A 80 -12.81 5.30 2.06
N ILE A 81 -11.85 5.16 2.97
CA ILE A 81 -10.99 4.01 3.11
C ILE A 81 -10.98 3.53 4.57
N SER A 82 -10.79 2.23 4.79
CA SER A 82 -10.71 1.67 6.14
C SER A 82 -9.29 1.76 6.71
N SER A 83 -9.17 1.64 8.05
CA SER A 83 -7.86 1.54 8.73
C SER A 83 -7.00 0.37 8.22
N GLY A 84 -7.61 -0.69 7.67
CA GLY A 84 -6.90 -1.78 7.00
C GLY A 84 -6.24 -1.32 5.70
N HIS A 85 -6.96 -0.58 4.86
CA HIS A 85 -6.43 0.02 3.63
C HIS A 85 -5.31 1.01 3.95
N ALA A 86 -5.52 1.90 4.91
CA ALA A 86 -4.53 2.88 5.35
C ALA A 86 -3.22 2.21 5.82
N ARG A 87 -3.31 1.12 6.59
CA ARG A 87 -2.13 0.34 7.01
C ARG A 87 -1.40 -0.31 5.84
N ALA A 88 -2.11 -0.82 4.84
CA ALA A 88 -1.48 -1.38 3.64
C ALA A 88 -0.72 -0.30 2.86
N LEU A 89 -1.27 0.91 2.74
CA LEU A 89 -0.66 2.05 2.06
C LEU A 89 0.63 2.54 2.71
N LEU A 90 0.83 2.31 4.01
CA LEU A 90 2.11 2.58 4.69
C LEU A 90 3.31 1.79 4.13
N GLY A 91 3.05 0.77 3.33
CA GLY A 91 4.10 0.06 2.60
C GLY A 91 4.69 0.87 1.43
N LEU A 92 4.06 1.96 1.00
CA LEU A 92 4.58 2.88 -0.01
C LEU A 92 5.31 4.03 0.68
N GLU A 93 6.55 4.32 0.27
CA GLU A 93 7.35 5.40 0.86
C GLU A 93 6.96 6.78 0.32
N ASP A 94 6.49 6.84 -0.93
CA ASP A 94 6.15 8.06 -1.63
C ASP A 94 4.68 8.44 -1.38
N GLY A 95 4.46 9.65 -0.82
CA GLY A 95 3.12 10.18 -0.51
C GLY A 95 2.23 10.33 -1.74
N GLU A 96 2.79 10.68 -2.90
CA GLU A 96 2.01 10.77 -4.13
C GLU A 96 1.50 9.39 -4.58
N ARG A 97 2.34 8.37 -4.50
CA ARG A 97 1.94 6.98 -4.76
C ARG A 97 0.91 6.47 -3.76
N GLN A 98 1.04 6.86 -2.48
CA GLN A 98 0.03 6.55 -1.46
C GLN A 98 -1.32 7.13 -1.87
N PHE A 99 -1.37 8.41 -2.25
CA PHE A 99 -2.60 9.10 -2.60
C PHE A 99 -3.23 8.52 -3.89
N GLN A 100 -2.47 8.32 -4.96
CA GLN A 100 -2.96 7.71 -6.20
C GLN A 100 -3.53 6.30 -5.95
N THR A 101 -2.85 5.50 -5.11
CA THR A 101 -3.34 4.18 -4.75
C THR A 101 -4.60 4.27 -3.89
N ALA A 102 -4.70 5.26 -3.00
CA ALA A 102 -5.91 5.51 -2.20
C ALA A 102 -7.11 5.91 -3.07
N GLN A 103 -6.92 6.74 -4.09
CA GLN A 103 -7.97 7.07 -5.06
C GLN A 103 -8.47 5.82 -5.78
N LYS A 104 -7.55 4.97 -6.23
CA LYS A 104 -7.89 3.71 -6.89
C LYS A 104 -8.67 2.76 -5.97
N ILE A 105 -8.35 2.72 -4.66
CA ILE A 105 -9.13 1.95 -3.67
C ILE A 105 -10.59 2.42 -3.64
N VAL A 106 -10.82 3.74 -3.65
CA VAL A 106 -12.16 4.33 -3.62
C VAL A 106 -12.92 4.05 -4.92
N GLU A 107 -12.29 4.26 -6.07
CA GLU A 107 -12.91 4.09 -7.40
C GLU A 107 -13.26 2.63 -7.69
N GLU A 108 -12.33 1.71 -7.47
CA GLU A 108 -12.48 0.29 -7.79
C GLU A 108 -13.04 -0.54 -6.62
N ARG A 109 -13.26 0.07 -5.45
CA ARG A 109 -13.72 -0.61 -4.22
C ARG A 109 -12.87 -1.83 -3.86
N LEU A 110 -11.56 -1.68 -3.92
CA LEU A 110 -10.61 -2.75 -3.67
C LEU A 110 -10.72 -3.27 -2.23
N SER A 111 -10.54 -4.57 -2.04
CA SER A 111 -10.41 -5.14 -0.71
C SER A 111 -9.03 -4.88 -0.10
N VAL A 112 -8.91 -4.93 1.23
CA VAL A 112 -7.61 -4.78 1.92
C VAL A 112 -6.56 -5.75 1.37
N ARG A 113 -6.95 -7.00 1.07
CA ARG A 113 -6.06 -8.02 0.50
C ARG A 113 -5.55 -7.66 -0.90
N ASP A 114 -6.40 -7.03 -1.72
CA ASP A 114 -6.00 -6.63 -3.07
C ASP A 114 -5.07 -5.42 -3.03
N VAL A 115 -5.31 -4.50 -2.09
CA VAL A 115 -4.40 -3.37 -1.82
C VAL A 115 -3.04 -3.87 -1.33
N GLU A 116 -2.98 -4.84 -0.43
CA GLU A 116 -1.72 -5.45 0.01
C GLU A 116 -0.94 -6.08 -1.15
N LYS A 117 -1.64 -6.78 -2.08
CA LYS A 117 -1.01 -7.32 -3.29
C LYS A 117 -0.50 -6.21 -4.21
N LEU A 118 -1.31 -5.15 -4.40
CA LEU A 118 -0.95 -4.00 -5.23
C LEU A 118 0.29 -3.29 -4.68
N VAL A 119 0.33 -3.00 -3.38
CA VAL A 119 1.49 -2.40 -2.72
C VAL A 119 2.74 -3.26 -2.87
N LYS A 120 2.61 -4.60 -2.70
CA LYS A 120 3.72 -5.53 -2.95
C LYS A 120 4.20 -5.49 -4.41
N LEU A 121 3.29 -5.33 -5.36
CA LEU A 121 3.64 -5.22 -6.77
C LEU A 121 4.37 -3.91 -7.06
N LEU A 122 3.88 -2.79 -6.52
CA LEU A 122 4.47 -1.45 -6.69
C LEU A 122 5.86 -1.33 -6.04
N ASN A 123 6.09 -2.06 -4.95
CA ASN A 123 7.39 -2.10 -4.25
C ASN A 123 8.36 -3.16 -4.84
N ARG A 124 7.92 -3.97 -5.79
CA ARG A 124 8.88 -4.83 -6.48
C ARG A 124 9.86 -3.92 -7.22
N PRO A 125 11.18 -4.04 -6.96
CA PRO A 125 12.13 -3.38 -7.82
C PRO A 125 11.77 -3.83 -9.23
N GLU A 126 11.53 -2.88 -10.11
CA GLU A 126 11.44 -3.20 -11.53
C GLU A 126 12.69 -4.02 -11.80
N LYS A 127 12.49 -5.32 -12.10
CA LYS A 127 13.60 -6.07 -12.68
C LYS A 127 14.03 -5.20 -13.85
N PRO A 128 15.29 -4.74 -13.89
CA PRO A 128 15.72 -3.95 -15.02
C PRO A 128 15.24 -4.77 -16.22
N LYS A 129 14.34 -4.23 -17.02
CA LYS A 129 14.09 -4.76 -18.34
C LYS A 129 15.50 -4.86 -18.86
N LYS A 130 16.03 -6.09 -18.98
CA LYS A 130 17.28 -6.29 -19.69
C LYS A 130 16.97 -5.65 -21.03
N GLU A 131 17.43 -4.41 -21.20
CA GLU A 131 17.59 -3.84 -22.51
C GLU A 131 18.48 -4.83 -23.21
N VAL A 132 17.84 -5.77 -23.90
CA VAL A 132 18.53 -6.52 -24.92
C VAL A 132 18.88 -5.40 -25.88
N GLU A 133 20.15 -4.96 -25.87
CA GLU A 133 20.71 -4.12 -26.92
C GLU A 133 20.46 -4.85 -28.25
N THR A 134 19.26 -4.67 -28.73
CA THR A 134 18.86 -5.08 -30.05
C THR A 134 19.19 -3.88 -30.91
N GLY A 135 20.31 -3.95 -31.61
CA GLY A 135 20.55 -3.02 -32.71
C GLY A 135 19.29 -2.93 -33.57
N PRO A 136 18.99 -1.77 -34.15
CA PRO A 136 17.76 -1.52 -34.89
C PRO A 136 17.42 -2.57 -35.96
N ASP A 137 18.42 -3.25 -36.51
CA ASP A 137 18.23 -4.26 -37.57
C ASP A 137 17.65 -5.61 -37.07
N ILE A 138 17.94 -6.02 -35.86
CA ILE A 138 17.52 -7.34 -35.39
C ILE A 138 16.02 -7.43 -35.12
N ASN A 139 15.42 -6.38 -34.61
CA ASN A 139 13.96 -6.35 -34.41
C ASN A 139 13.19 -6.36 -35.75
N LEU A 140 13.75 -5.76 -36.77
CA LEU A 140 13.18 -5.76 -38.11
C LEU A 140 13.20 -7.18 -38.71
N ILE A 141 14.31 -7.91 -38.54
CA ILE A 141 14.44 -9.28 -38.97
C ILE A 141 13.42 -10.20 -38.29
N TYR A 142 13.24 -10.10 -36.97
CA TYR A 142 12.25 -10.90 -36.26
C TYR A 142 10.82 -10.60 -36.71
N ARG A 143 10.45 -9.34 -36.93
CA ARG A 143 9.14 -8.95 -37.47
C ARG A 143 8.92 -9.55 -38.87
N GLN A 144 9.92 -9.50 -39.73
CA GLN A 144 9.83 -10.13 -41.07
C GLN A 144 9.65 -11.65 -41.00
N ILE A 145 10.28 -12.31 -40.00
CA ILE A 145 10.11 -13.75 -39.77
C ILE A 145 8.70 -14.03 -39.23
N GLU A 146 8.21 -13.24 -38.26
CA GLU A 146 6.84 -13.36 -37.74
C GLU A 146 5.80 -13.21 -38.86
N ASP A 147 5.97 -12.22 -39.74
CA ASP A 147 5.05 -11.98 -40.84
C ASP A 147 5.06 -13.12 -41.89
N LYS A 148 6.26 -13.67 -42.19
CA LYS A 148 6.37 -14.85 -43.05
C LYS A 148 5.72 -16.08 -42.41
N LEU A 149 5.95 -16.33 -41.14
CA LEU A 149 5.34 -17.45 -40.42
C LEU A 149 3.81 -17.30 -40.36
N LYS A 150 3.28 -16.10 -40.09
CA LYS A 150 1.85 -15.81 -40.14
C LYS A 150 1.25 -16.11 -41.52
N SER A 151 1.97 -15.73 -42.59
CA SER A 151 1.50 -15.97 -43.95
C SER A 151 1.50 -17.46 -44.34
N ILE A 152 2.42 -18.26 -43.80
CA ILE A 152 2.52 -19.70 -44.10
C ILE A 152 1.53 -20.49 -43.24
N MET A 153 1.38 -20.12 -41.95
CA MET A 153 0.59 -20.89 -40.99
C MET A 153 -0.86 -20.40 -40.87
N GLY A 154 -1.21 -19.27 -41.48
CA GLY A 154 -2.56 -18.73 -41.42
C GLY A 154 -3.03 -18.23 -40.07
N THR A 155 -2.13 -18.26 -39.05
CA THR A 155 -2.46 -17.96 -37.66
C THR A 155 -1.46 -16.96 -37.04
N LYS A 156 -1.77 -16.48 -35.84
CA LYS A 156 -0.93 -15.53 -35.13
C LYS A 156 0.32 -16.21 -34.57
N VAL A 157 1.48 -15.68 -34.95
CA VAL A 157 2.79 -16.13 -34.49
C VAL A 157 3.51 -14.99 -33.82
N LEU A 158 4.06 -15.24 -32.63
CA LEU A 158 4.85 -14.28 -31.84
C LEU A 158 6.22 -14.91 -31.50
N ILE A 159 7.28 -14.13 -31.70
CA ILE A 159 8.64 -14.53 -31.36
C ILE A 159 9.12 -13.72 -30.14
N ASN A 160 9.08 -14.34 -28.98
CA ASN A 160 9.51 -13.74 -27.72
C ASN A 160 10.98 -14.09 -27.44
N ARG A 161 11.87 -13.14 -27.55
CA ARG A 161 13.27 -13.28 -27.24
C ARG A 161 13.55 -13.22 -25.75
N LYS A 162 14.28 -14.21 -25.19
CA LYS A 162 14.68 -14.22 -23.78
C LYS A 162 16.13 -13.78 -23.60
N ASP A 163 17.01 -14.07 -24.59
CA ASP A 163 18.44 -13.78 -24.54
C ASP A 163 19.02 -13.72 -25.97
N LYS A 164 20.31 -13.40 -26.14
CA LYS A 164 20.97 -13.33 -27.45
C LYS A 164 20.80 -14.63 -28.27
N ASN A 165 20.75 -15.79 -27.61
CA ASN A 165 20.70 -17.12 -28.23
C ASN A 165 19.47 -17.96 -27.86
N LYS A 166 18.51 -17.41 -27.10
CA LYS A 166 17.31 -18.13 -26.62
C LYS A 166 16.06 -17.30 -26.80
N GLY A 167 15.03 -17.90 -27.33
CA GLY A 167 13.71 -17.31 -27.47
C GLY A 167 12.62 -18.37 -27.35
N ARG A 168 11.39 -17.94 -27.46
CA ARG A 168 10.19 -18.78 -27.53
C ARG A 168 9.38 -18.30 -28.71
N ILE A 169 8.88 -19.25 -29.51
CA ILE A 169 7.90 -19.00 -30.56
C ILE A 169 6.57 -19.45 -30.00
N GLU A 170 5.58 -18.59 -30.05
CA GLU A 170 4.19 -18.86 -29.64
C GLU A 170 3.32 -18.82 -30.89
N ILE A 171 2.61 -19.91 -31.14
CA ILE A 171 1.71 -20.08 -32.29
C ILE A 171 0.33 -20.33 -31.71
N GLU A 172 -0.63 -19.49 -32.06
CA GLU A 172 -2.02 -19.71 -31.70
C GLU A 172 -2.66 -20.68 -32.72
N TYR A 173 -3.39 -21.69 -32.26
CA TYR A 173 -4.19 -22.57 -33.11
C TYR A 173 -5.62 -22.63 -32.58
N TYR A 174 -6.58 -22.77 -33.47
CA TYR A 174 -8.01 -22.72 -33.15
C TYR A 174 -8.72 -24.07 -33.33
N SER A 175 -8.09 -25.05 -33.93
CA SER A 175 -8.58 -26.43 -34.05
C SER A 175 -7.43 -27.45 -34.03
N GLN A 176 -7.77 -28.74 -33.78
CA GLN A 176 -6.77 -29.83 -33.82
C GLN A 176 -6.40 -30.26 -35.23
N GLU A 177 -7.12 -29.76 -36.25
CA GLU A 177 -6.92 -30.10 -37.66
C GLU A 177 -6.08 -29.04 -38.41
N GLU A 178 -5.75 -27.93 -37.78
CA GLU A 178 -4.80 -26.92 -38.24
C GLU A 178 -3.37 -27.24 -37.78
#